data_b1f5c8ec4d6a6d053d241bb9ce7929ca
#
_entry.id   b1f5c8ec4d6a6d053d241bb9ce7929ca
#
_cell.length_a   1.000
_cell.length_b   1.000
_cell.length_c   1.000
_cell.angle_alpha   90.00
_cell.angle_beta   90.00
_cell.angle_gamma   90.00
#
_symmetry.space_group_name_H-M   'P 1'
#
loop_
_entity.id
_entity.type
_entity.pdbx_description
1 polymer ?
#
loop_
_entity_poly.entity_id
_entity_poly.type
_entity_poly.pdbx_seq_one_letter_code
_entity_poly.pdbx_strand_id
1 'polypeptide(L)'
;EHLDAALAKGKGVILLTGHFTSMELGGRLIMLKKPCYVMFRQLNNLLFNAVMMKFRTLHSEGTVLRDDPRPMVRALKKNKIVWYAPDQDFGPRSSVFATFFGVTAATVPATARIVKMSGAAVIPFVPRREKDGTYTLSLGEALKDFPAGDDVDDAQTINDLIEREVRIAPEQYLWIHRRFKTQPGEEKASLYKKGRSGFSRE
;
A
#
# COMPACT_ATOMS: atom_id res chain seq x y z
N GLU A 1 13.29 -16.00 3.74
CA GLU A 1 12.60 -17.24 4.19
C GLU A 1 11.09 -17.14 3.95
N HIS A 2 10.32 -16.23 4.60
CA HIS A 2 8.86 -16.11 4.41
C HIS A 2 8.44 -15.89 2.96
N LEU A 3 9.14 -14.99 2.26
CA LEU A 3 8.88 -14.69 0.84
C LEU A 3 9.13 -15.91 -0.06
N ASP A 4 10.23 -16.64 0.18
CA ASP A 4 10.56 -17.81 -0.63
C ASP A 4 9.57 -18.95 -0.39
N ALA A 5 9.15 -19.17 0.86
CA ALA A 5 8.12 -20.13 1.22
C ALA A 5 6.77 -19.82 0.58
N ALA A 6 6.41 -18.53 0.49
CA ALA A 6 5.18 -18.11 -0.19
C ALA A 6 5.26 -18.30 -1.71
N LEU A 7 6.38 -17.93 -2.33
CA LEU A 7 6.60 -18.11 -3.77
C LEU A 7 6.61 -19.59 -4.18
N ALA A 8 7.12 -20.48 -3.29
CA ALA A 8 7.10 -21.92 -3.54
C ALA A 8 5.69 -22.51 -3.74
N LYS A 9 4.64 -21.81 -3.25
CA LYS A 9 3.23 -22.18 -3.47
C LYS A 9 2.73 -21.89 -4.90
N GLY A 10 3.50 -21.16 -5.72
CA GLY A 10 3.20 -20.90 -7.14
C GLY A 10 2.03 -19.96 -7.41
N LYS A 11 1.60 -19.15 -6.43
CA LYS A 11 0.41 -18.27 -6.52
C LYS A 11 0.74 -16.78 -6.56
N GLY A 12 2.02 -16.43 -6.54
CA GLY A 12 2.49 -15.06 -6.43
C GLY A 12 2.37 -14.48 -5.03
N VAL A 13 2.96 -13.30 -4.84
CA VAL A 13 3.02 -12.64 -3.55
C VAL A 13 2.71 -11.15 -3.67
N ILE A 14 1.84 -10.65 -2.81
CA ILE A 14 1.64 -9.23 -2.55
C ILE A 14 2.57 -8.85 -1.40
N LEU A 15 3.58 -8.01 -1.69
CA LEU A 15 4.33 -7.33 -0.64
C LEU A 15 3.53 -6.11 -0.19
N LEU A 16 2.83 -6.27 0.92
CA LEU A 16 1.96 -5.25 1.47
C LEU A 16 2.75 -4.30 2.37
N THR A 17 2.67 -3.02 2.09
CA THR A 17 3.30 -1.97 2.90
C THR A 17 2.33 -0.82 3.18
N GLY A 18 2.70 0.09 4.10
CA GLY A 18 2.13 1.42 4.20
C GLY A 18 3.04 2.46 3.54
N HIS A 19 2.56 3.70 3.45
CA HIS A 19 3.39 4.81 2.97
C HIS A 19 4.34 5.28 4.07
N PHE A 20 5.47 4.58 4.20
CA PHE A 20 6.58 4.98 5.07
C PHE A 20 7.54 5.93 4.36
N THR A 21 8.24 6.79 5.09
CA THR A 21 9.20 7.76 4.54
C THR A 21 10.37 7.09 3.82
N SER A 22 10.73 5.87 4.20
CA SER A 22 11.77 5.04 3.58
C SER A 22 11.26 4.11 2.46
N MET A 23 9.97 4.25 2.06
CA MET A 23 9.30 3.33 1.14
C MET A 23 10.03 3.18 -0.21
N GLU A 24 10.43 4.28 -0.85
CA GLU A 24 11.10 4.22 -2.17
C GLU A 24 12.48 3.54 -2.08
N LEU A 25 13.24 3.81 -1.02
CA LEU A 25 14.51 3.13 -0.77
C LEU A 25 14.31 1.64 -0.50
N GLY A 26 13.35 1.30 0.35
CA GLY A 26 13.00 -0.09 0.65
C GLY A 26 12.57 -0.86 -0.60
N GLY A 27 11.74 -0.25 -1.44
CA GLY A 27 11.36 -0.80 -2.73
C GLY A 27 12.56 -1.06 -3.63
N ARG A 28 13.49 -0.11 -3.70
CA ARG A 28 14.72 -0.29 -4.48
C ARG A 28 15.59 -1.44 -3.94
N LEU A 29 15.75 -1.54 -2.63
CA LEU A 29 16.57 -2.57 -1.99
C LEU A 29 15.99 -3.98 -2.18
N ILE A 30 14.66 -4.14 -2.06
CA ILE A 30 14.04 -5.45 -2.31
C ILE A 30 14.18 -5.87 -3.77
N MET A 31 14.03 -4.93 -4.73
CA MET A 31 14.16 -5.22 -6.15
C MET A 31 15.57 -5.66 -6.57
N LEU A 32 16.62 -5.29 -5.82
CA LEU A 32 17.97 -5.82 -6.01
C LEU A 32 18.09 -7.32 -5.71
N LYS A 33 17.20 -7.84 -4.88
CA LYS A 33 17.20 -9.25 -4.45
C LYS A 33 16.13 -10.07 -5.17
N LYS A 34 14.96 -9.49 -5.38
CA LYS A 34 13.79 -10.15 -5.97
C LYS A 34 13.08 -9.19 -6.91
N PRO A 35 13.06 -9.43 -8.22
CA PRO A 35 12.30 -8.60 -9.17
C PRO A 35 10.83 -8.55 -8.77
N CYS A 36 10.24 -7.36 -8.78
CA CYS A 36 8.82 -7.20 -8.45
C CYS A 36 8.16 -6.15 -9.35
N TYR A 37 6.85 -6.29 -9.48
CA TYR A 37 5.98 -5.27 -10.06
C TYR A 37 5.66 -4.21 -9.01
N VAL A 38 5.49 -2.97 -9.47
CA VAL A 38 5.15 -1.84 -8.60
C VAL A 38 3.81 -1.27 -9.02
N MET A 39 2.88 -1.15 -8.07
CA MET A 39 1.67 -0.38 -8.31
C MET A 39 1.92 1.11 -8.15
N PHE A 40 1.39 1.92 -9.06
CA PHE A 40 1.52 3.37 -8.99
C PHE A 40 0.30 4.09 -9.54
N ARG A 41 0.19 5.37 -9.18
CA ARG A 41 -0.76 6.30 -9.75
C ARG A 41 -0.04 7.25 -10.69
N GLN A 42 -0.63 7.55 -11.84
CA GLN A 42 -0.13 8.63 -12.70
C GLN A 42 -0.20 9.98 -11.96
N LEU A 43 0.87 10.74 -12.05
CA LEU A 43 0.97 12.06 -11.46
C LEU A 43 0.48 13.13 -12.44
N ASN A 44 -0.15 14.17 -11.92
CA ASN A 44 -0.70 15.26 -12.74
C ASN A 44 0.40 16.07 -13.43
N ASN A 45 1.58 16.22 -12.81
CA ASN A 45 2.74 16.86 -13.44
C ASN A 45 3.41 15.88 -14.40
N LEU A 46 3.33 16.16 -15.70
CA LEU A 46 3.81 15.26 -16.76
C LEU A 46 5.31 15.01 -16.70
N LEU A 47 6.12 16.03 -16.39
CA LEU A 47 7.57 15.89 -16.29
C LEU A 47 7.93 14.99 -15.09
N PHE A 48 7.35 15.27 -13.93
CA PHE A 48 7.60 14.48 -12.74
C PHE A 48 7.09 13.04 -12.90
N ASN A 49 5.95 12.86 -13.57
CA ASN A 49 5.44 11.53 -13.92
C ASN A 49 6.41 10.78 -14.84
N ALA A 50 6.96 11.42 -15.86
CA ALA A 50 7.91 10.79 -16.79
C ALA A 50 9.20 10.37 -16.05
N VAL A 51 9.73 11.21 -15.17
CA VAL A 51 10.91 10.91 -14.34
C VAL A 51 10.64 9.72 -13.42
N MET A 52 9.55 9.76 -12.66
CA MET A 52 9.18 8.66 -11.74
C MET A 52 8.95 7.35 -12.50
N MET A 53 8.26 7.39 -13.63
CA MET A 53 8.05 6.23 -14.48
C MET A 53 9.36 5.64 -14.98
N LYS A 54 10.27 6.49 -15.48
CA LYS A 54 11.59 6.05 -15.95
C LYS A 54 12.35 5.31 -14.85
N PHE A 55 12.41 5.86 -13.64
CA PHE A 55 13.11 5.21 -12.53
C PHE A 55 12.43 3.91 -12.07
N ARG A 56 11.11 3.88 -12.01
CA ARG A 56 10.38 2.67 -11.62
C ARG A 56 10.51 1.56 -12.66
N THR A 57 10.33 1.86 -13.94
CA THR A 57 10.48 0.85 -15.01
C THR A 57 11.91 0.35 -15.16
N LEU A 58 12.91 1.19 -14.89
CA LEU A 58 14.33 0.78 -14.96
C LEU A 58 14.68 -0.30 -13.91
N HIS A 59 13.97 -0.32 -12.80
CA HIS A 59 14.35 -1.13 -11.64
C HIS A 59 13.31 -2.17 -11.23
N SER A 60 12.09 -2.11 -11.77
CA SER A 60 11.04 -3.10 -11.52
C SER A 60 10.90 -4.08 -12.68
N GLU A 61 10.31 -5.24 -12.41
CA GLU A 61 9.93 -6.20 -13.47
C GLU A 61 8.77 -5.67 -14.34
N GLY A 62 8.02 -4.72 -13.82
CA GLY A 62 6.95 -4.04 -14.50
C GLY A 62 6.16 -3.12 -13.58
N THR A 63 5.23 -2.38 -14.16
CA THR A 63 4.39 -1.45 -13.43
C THR A 63 2.91 -1.79 -13.61
N VAL A 64 2.12 -1.53 -12.56
CA VAL A 64 0.67 -1.72 -12.55
C VAL A 64 0.02 -0.39 -12.23
N LEU A 65 -0.91 0.05 -13.07
CA LEU A 65 -1.70 1.24 -12.78
C LEU A 65 -2.73 0.94 -11.68
N ARG A 66 -2.84 1.83 -10.72
CA ARG A 66 -3.82 1.71 -9.63
C ARG A 66 -5.26 1.55 -10.14
N ASP A 67 -5.59 2.27 -11.21
CA ASP A 67 -6.96 2.33 -11.75
C ASP A 67 -7.31 1.13 -12.65
N ASP A 68 -6.33 0.25 -12.95
CA ASP A 68 -6.55 -1.05 -13.60
C ASP A 68 -5.80 -2.17 -12.86
N PRO A 69 -6.46 -2.88 -11.94
CA PRO A 69 -5.83 -3.96 -11.17
C PRO A 69 -5.63 -5.26 -11.97
N ARG A 70 -6.19 -5.39 -13.17
CA ARG A 70 -6.11 -6.63 -13.98
C ARG A 70 -4.67 -7.06 -14.29
N PRO A 71 -3.73 -6.15 -14.64
CA PRO A 71 -2.33 -6.52 -14.80
C PRO A 71 -1.70 -7.07 -13.51
N MET A 72 -2.09 -6.56 -12.33
CA MET A 72 -1.64 -7.09 -11.04
C MET A 72 -2.08 -8.55 -10.86
N VAL A 73 -3.36 -8.85 -11.08
CA VAL A 73 -3.88 -10.22 -10.98
C VAL A 73 -3.17 -11.15 -11.96
N ARG A 74 -2.91 -10.69 -13.20
CA ARG A 74 -2.16 -11.49 -14.19
C ARG A 74 -0.72 -11.76 -13.76
N ALA A 75 -0.04 -10.77 -13.18
CA ALA A 75 1.32 -10.95 -12.66
C ALA A 75 1.35 -11.95 -11.52
N LEU A 76 0.43 -11.82 -10.54
CA LEU A 76 0.32 -12.74 -9.42
C LEU A 76 0.05 -14.18 -9.89
N LYS A 77 -0.87 -14.40 -10.82
CA LYS A 77 -1.13 -15.73 -11.42
C LYS A 77 0.07 -16.34 -12.14
N LYS A 78 1.05 -15.52 -12.53
CA LYS A 78 2.35 -15.98 -13.06
C LYS A 78 3.41 -16.12 -11.97
N ASN A 79 3.02 -16.25 -10.72
CA ASN A 79 3.90 -16.37 -9.56
C ASN A 79 4.86 -15.18 -9.38
N LYS A 80 4.43 -13.97 -9.77
CA LYS A 80 5.23 -12.76 -9.61
C LYS A 80 4.98 -12.10 -8.26
N ILE A 81 5.91 -11.23 -7.87
CA ILE A 81 5.79 -10.38 -6.70
C ILE A 81 5.20 -9.04 -7.13
N VAL A 82 4.22 -8.52 -6.38
CA VAL A 82 3.69 -7.17 -6.57
C VAL A 82 3.81 -6.39 -5.28
N TRP A 83 4.50 -5.27 -5.33
CA TRP A 83 4.62 -4.33 -4.21
C TRP A 83 3.43 -3.36 -4.21
N TYR A 84 2.72 -3.27 -3.08
CA TYR A 84 1.43 -2.61 -2.97
C TYR A 84 1.22 -1.93 -1.61
N ALA A 85 0.73 -0.68 -1.63
CA ALA A 85 0.43 0.12 -0.44
C ALA A 85 -1.02 0.63 -0.48
N PRO A 86 -1.97 -0.02 0.23
CA PRO A 86 -3.40 0.31 0.18
C PRO A 86 -3.87 1.32 1.25
N ASP A 87 -3.00 1.93 2.00
CA ASP A 87 -3.28 2.71 3.21
C ASP A 87 -3.76 4.15 2.98
N GLN A 88 -4.06 4.53 1.75
CA GLN A 88 -4.57 5.86 1.43
C GLN A 88 -6.09 5.90 1.31
N ASP A 89 -6.66 7.07 1.58
CA ASP A 89 -8.09 7.35 1.44
C ASP A 89 -8.42 7.74 -0.02
N PHE A 90 -9.20 6.92 -0.70
CA PHE A 90 -9.64 7.12 -2.09
C PHE A 90 -11.08 7.61 -2.22
N GLY A 91 -11.68 8.04 -1.10
CA GLY A 91 -13.05 8.52 -1.05
C GLY A 91 -14.08 7.40 -0.88
N PRO A 92 -15.38 7.76 -0.72
CA PRO A 92 -16.41 6.82 -0.27
C PRO A 92 -16.79 5.78 -1.34
N ARG A 93 -16.65 6.10 -2.63
CA ARG A 93 -17.15 5.24 -3.73
C ARG A 93 -16.38 3.92 -3.86
N SER A 94 -15.13 3.89 -3.43
CA SER A 94 -14.23 2.74 -3.62
C SER A 94 -13.77 2.13 -2.29
N SER A 95 -14.43 2.51 -1.18
CA SER A 95 -13.98 2.14 0.16
C SER A 95 -15.13 1.58 0.99
N VAL A 96 -14.75 0.74 1.93
CA VAL A 96 -15.53 0.42 3.13
C VAL A 96 -14.99 1.24 4.30
N PHE A 97 -15.73 1.30 5.40
CA PHE A 97 -15.29 1.98 6.60
C PHE A 97 -14.78 0.96 7.62
N ALA A 98 -13.49 1.04 7.92
CA ALA A 98 -12.81 0.26 8.94
C ALA A 98 -12.06 1.21 9.88
N THR A 99 -11.58 0.75 11.03
CA THR A 99 -10.84 1.60 11.96
C THR A 99 -9.34 1.63 11.62
N PHE A 100 -8.72 2.76 11.89
CA PHE A 100 -7.26 2.94 11.86
C PHE A 100 -6.88 3.86 13.04
N PHE A 101 -6.09 3.38 13.97
CA PHE A 101 -5.81 4.04 15.26
C PHE A 101 -7.08 4.41 16.04
N GLY A 102 -8.09 3.53 16.03
CA GLY A 102 -9.36 3.75 16.71
C GLY A 102 -10.28 4.77 16.04
N VAL A 103 -9.89 5.35 14.91
CA VAL A 103 -10.67 6.32 14.14
C VAL A 103 -11.19 5.70 12.87
N THR A 104 -12.47 5.92 12.54
CA THR A 104 -13.06 5.45 11.28
C THR A 104 -12.31 6.03 10.08
N ALA A 105 -11.95 5.17 9.13
CA ALA A 105 -11.19 5.53 7.95
C ALA A 105 -11.73 4.80 6.71
N ALA A 106 -11.92 5.54 5.62
CA ALA A 106 -12.27 4.95 4.33
C ALA A 106 -11.10 4.08 3.83
N THR A 107 -11.33 2.78 3.70
CA THR A 107 -10.31 1.78 3.38
C THR A 107 -10.73 0.96 2.16
N VAL A 108 -9.81 0.77 1.21
CA VAL A 108 -10.12 0.02 -0.01
C VAL A 108 -10.15 -1.49 0.26
N PRO A 109 -11.20 -2.22 -0.14
CA PRO A 109 -11.28 -3.68 0.00
C PRO A 109 -10.52 -4.40 -1.14
N ALA A 110 -9.75 -3.66 -1.94
CA ALA A 110 -9.12 -4.18 -3.16
C ALA A 110 -8.11 -5.32 -2.88
N THR A 111 -7.40 -5.28 -1.74
CA THR A 111 -6.43 -6.33 -1.37
C THR A 111 -7.10 -7.70 -1.32
N ALA A 112 -8.20 -7.83 -0.60
CA ALA A 112 -8.96 -9.07 -0.48
C ALA A 112 -9.49 -9.56 -1.84
N ARG A 113 -10.05 -8.65 -2.63
CA ARG A 113 -10.56 -8.97 -3.97
C ARG A 113 -9.46 -9.47 -4.91
N ILE A 114 -8.28 -8.86 -4.87
CA ILE A 114 -7.11 -9.29 -5.66
C ILE A 114 -6.66 -10.68 -5.21
N VAL A 115 -6.62 -10.95 -3.90
CA VAL A 115 -6.27 -12.26 -3.36
C VAL A 115 -7.30 -13.32 -3.78
N LYS A 116 -8.61 -13.05 -3.67
CA LYS A 116 -9.68 -13.96 -4.14
C LYS A 116 -9.50 -14.33 -5.63
N MET A 117 -9.09 -13.36 -6.47
CA MET A 117 -8.91 -13.59 -7.91
C MET A 117 -7.59 -14.29 -8.27
N SER A 118 -6.53 -14.09 -7.48
CA SER A 118 -5.18 -14.57 -7.82
C SER A 118 -4.74 -15.80 -7.01
N GLY A 119 -5.24 -15.95 -5.79
CA GLY A 119 -4.74 -16.92 -4.81
C GLY A 119 -3.41 -16.53 -4.18
N ALA A 120 -2.94 -15.28 -4.38
CA ALA A 120 -1.64 -14.81 -3.90
C ALA A 120 -1.56 -14.74 -2.37
N ALA A 121 -0.37 -14.98 -1.84
CA ALA A 121 -0.08 -14.70 -0.44
C ALA A 121 0.11 -13.20 -0.21
N VAL A 122 -0.30 -12.70 0.96
CA VAL A 122 -0.03 -11.32 1.40
C VAL A 122 1.03 -11.36 2.48
N ILE A 123 2.17 -10.71 2.23
CA ILE A 123 3.30 -10.63 3.15
C ILE A 123 3.52 -9.17 3.55
N PRO A 124 3.52 -8.83 4.85
CA PRO A 124 3.95 -7.52 5.31
C PRO A 124 5.39 -7.22 4.86
N PHE A 125 5.59 -6.04 4.30
CA PHE A 125 6.90 -5.55 3.88
C PHE A 125 7.10 -4.14 4.40
N VAL A 126 8.06 -3.94 5.31
CA VAL A 126 8.27 -2.66 5.97
C VAL A 126 9.75 -2.29 5.97
N PRO A 127 10.12 -1.25 5.22
CA PRO A 127 11.44 -0.65 5.32
C PRO A 127 11.49 0.32 6.49
N ARG A 128 12.52 0.23 7.33
CA ARG A 128 12.76 1.14 8.45
C ARG A 128 14.18 1.69 8.39
N ARG A 129 14.32 2.96 8.74
CA ARG A 129 15.62 3.57 9.03
C ARG A 129 15.91 3.38 10.51
N GLU A 130 17.04 2.78 10.82
CA GLU A 130 17.50 2.56 12.19
C GLU A 130 18.16 3.81 12.75
N LYS A 131 18.38 3.84 14.09
CA LYS A 131 18.98 4.98 14.79
C LYS A 131 20.43 5.26 14.35
N ASP A 132 21.15 4.24 13.95
CA ASP A 132 22.52 4.34 13.43
C ASP A 132 22.60 4.78 11.96
N GLY A 133 21.43 5.03 11.32
CA GLY A 133 21.32 5.43 9.92
C GLY A 133 21.28 4.30 8.92
N THR A 134 21.41 3.05 9.34
CA THR A 134 21.20 1.88 8.48
C THR A 134 19.73 1.68 8.15
N TYR A 135 19.43 0.76 7.24
CA TYR A 135 18.06 0.42 6.86
C TYR A 135 17.82 -1.08 7.00
N THR A 136 16.72 -1.43 7.62
CA THR A 136 16.22 -2.80 7.68
C THR A 136 15.02 -2.97 6.76
N LEU A 137 14.90 -4.16 6.16
CA LEU A 137 13.74 -4.58 5.39
C LEU A 137 13.10 -5.76 6.12
N SER A 138 12.00 -5.50 6.80
CA SER A 138 11.23 -6.54 7.48
C SER A 138 10.25 -7.19 6.52
N LEU A 139 10.28 -8.52 6.45
CA LEU A 139 9.33 -9.36 5.73
C LEU A 139 8.66 -10.28 6.75
N GLY A 140 7.39 -10.03 7.04
CA GLY A 140 6.62 -10.84 7.99
C GLY A 140 6.14 -12.16 7.42
N GLU A 141 5.44 -12.94 8.24
CA GLU A 141 4.73 -14.12 7.78
C GLU A 141 3.58 -13.74 6.84
N ALA A 142 3.24 -14.64 5.93
CA ALA A 142 2.04 -14.49 5.11
C ALA A 142 0.79 -14.48 5.99
N LEU A 143 -0.16 -13.60 5.67
CA LEU A 143 -1.45 -13.58 6.36
C LEU A 143 -2.11 -14.95 6.26
N LYS A 144 -2.57 -15.46 7.39
CA LYS A 144 -3.35 -16.70 7.50
C LYS A 144 -4.83 -16.35 7.41
N ASP A 145 -5.62 -17.24 6.83
CA ASP A 145 -7.08 -17.13 6.73
C ASP A 145 -7.55 -15.76 6.12
N PHE A 146 -6.75 -15.23 5.21
CA PHE A 146 -7.05 -14.01 4.48
C PHE A 146 -7.23 -14.31 2.98
N PRO A 147 -8.31 -13.83 2.36
CA PRO A 147 -9.41 -13.04 2.92
C PRO A 147 -10.44 -13.89 3.69
N ALA A 148 -11.06 -13.29 4.74
CA ALA A 148 -12.06 -13.96 5.57
C ALA A 148 -13.47 -13.98 4.94
N GLY A 149 -13.72 -13.16 3.92
CA GLY A 149 -14.98 -13.15 3.15
C GLY A 149 -15.77 -11.86 3.21
N ASP A 150 -15.76 -11.11 4.30
CA ASP A 150 -16.38 -9.79 4.42
C ASP A 150 -15.40 -8.66 4.06
N ASP A 151 -15.85 -7.71 3.24
CA ASP A 151 -15.01 -6.60 2.78
C ASP A 151 -14.57 -5.66 3.92
N VAL A 152 -15.36 -5.52 5.00
CA VAL A 152 -15.05 -4.68 6.16
C VAL A 152 -14.01 -5.35 7.04
N ASP A 153 -14.19 -6.63 7.36
CA ASP A 153 -13.27 -7.42 8.17
C ASP A 153 -11.93 -7.59 7.47
N ASP A 154 -11.96 -7.84 6.16
CA ASP A 154 -10.76 -7.92 5.34
C ASP A 154 -10.00 -6.56 5.31
N ALA A 155 -10.72 -5.43 5.20
CA ALA A 155 -10.13 -4.10 5.26
C ALA A 155 -9.59 -3.78 6.66
N GLN A 156 -10.27 -4.21 7.73
CA GLN A 156 -9.79 -4.08 9.10
C GLN A 156 -8.48 -4.85 9.31
N THR A 157 -8.42 -6.10 8.83
CA THR A 157 -7.19 -6.91 8.89
C THR A 157 -5.99 -6.20 8.26
N ILE A 158 -6.19 -5.53 7.11
CA ILE A 158 -5.14 -4.75 6.44
C ILE A 158 -4.77 -3.50 7.25
N ASN A 159 -5.76 -2.79 7.80
CA ASN A 159 -5.51 -1.63 8.65
C ASN A 159 -4.74 -2.02 9.92
N ASP A 160 -5.14 -3.08 10.61
CA ASP A 160 -4.49 -3.57 11.85
C ASP A 160 -3.03 -3.97 11.58
N LEU A 161 -2.77 -4.60 10.43
CA LEU A 161 -1.42 -4.94 10.02
C LEU A 161 -0.56 -3.68 9.86
N ILE A 162 -1.05 -2.69 9.10
CA ILE A 162 -0.30 -1.44 8.87
C ILE A 162 -0.17 -0.64 10.17
N GLU A 163 -1.23 -0.54 10.97
CA GLU A 163 -1.21 0.14 12.26
C GLU A 163 -0.16 -0.44 13.21
N ARG A 164 -0.08 -1.77 13.31
CA ARG A 164 0.94 -2.46 14.11
C ARG A 164 2.34 -2.04 13.68
N GLU A 165 2.60 -1.99 12.39
CA GLU A 165 3.91 -1.61 11.86
C GLU A 165 4.22 -0.12 12.06
N VAL A 166 3.21 0.75 11.95
CA VAL A 166 3.34 2.18 12.25
C VAL A 166 3.63 2.42 13.72
N ARG A 167 3.03 1.66 14.66
CA ARG A 167 3.28 1.79 16.10
C ARG A 167 4.74 1.53 16.49
N ILE A 168 5.50 0.79 15.70
CA ILE A 168 6.92 0.52 15.97
C ILE A 168 7.78 1.77 15.73
N ALA A 169 7.47 2.55 14.67
CA ALA A 169 8.20 3.77 14.31
C ALA A 169 7.23 4.81 13.70
N PRO A 170 6.37 5.42 14.55
CA PRO A 170 5.30 6.30 14.06
C PRO A 170 5.81 7.54 13.33
N GLU A 171 7.01 8.01 13.65
CA GLU A 171 7.67 9.15 13.00
C GLU A 171 8.08 8.83 11.54
N GLN A 172 8.13 7.55 11.16
CA GLN A 172 8.48 7.13 9.80
C GLN A 172 7.26 6.91 8.91
N TYR A 173 6.04 7.05 9.43
CA TYR A 173 4.83 6.97 8.62
C TYR A 173 4.49 8.33 8.00
N LEU A 174 3.99 8.32 6.76
CA LEU A 174 3.72 9.54 6.00
C LEU A 174 2.38 10.19 6.40
N TRP A 175 2.33 10.81 7.59
CA TRP A 175 1.15 11.46 8.16
C TRP A 175 0.63 12.67 7.34
N ILE A 176 1.37 13.14 6.36
CA ILE A 176 0.94 14.24 5.46
C ILE A 176 -0.29 13.84 4.63
N HIS A 177 -0.51 12.55 4.39
CA HIS A 177 -1.73 12.08 3.78
C HIS A 177 -2.91 12.22 4.73
N ARG A 178 -4.00 12.84 4.26
CA ARG A 178 -5.24 13.01 5.06
C ARG A 178 -6.01 11.69 5.11
N ARG A 179 -5.53 10.74 5.92
CA ARG A 179 -6.06 9.36 6.01
C ARG A 179 -7.52 9.31 6.44
N PHE A 180 -7.98 10.27 7.21
CA PHE A 180 -9.32 10.33 7.80
C PHE A 180 -10.22 11.39 7.16
N LYS A 181 -9.95 11.80 5.92
CA LYS A 181 -10.72 12.88 5.26
C LYS A 181 -12.13 12.47 4.89
N THR A 182 -12.35 11.18 4.60
CA THR A 182 -13.66 10.62 4.25
C THR A 182 -14.23 9.89 5.47
N GLN A 183 -15.36 10.38 5.95
CA GLN A 183 -16.09 9.83 7.10
C GLN A 183 -17.46 9.30 6.65
N PRO A 184 -18.06 8.32 7.36
CA PRO A 184 -19.43 7.86 7.11
C PRO A 184 -20.43 8.97 7.45
N GLY A 185 -21.53 9.04 6.70
CA GLY A 185 -22.56 10.06 6.87
C GLY A 185 -22.44 11.24 5.90
N GLU A 186 -23.23 12.29 6.11
CA GLU A 186 -23.31 13.41 5.18
C GLU A 186 -21.97 14.12 4.93
N GLU A 187 -21.78 14.57 3.72
CA GLU A 187 -20.60 15.07 3.00
C GLU A 187 -19.64 16.03 3.73
N LYS A 188 -19.80 16.36 5.00
CA LYS A 188 -19.13 17.53 5.62
C LYS A 188 -18.28 17.26 6.85
N ALA A 189 -18.23 16.07 7.38
CA ALA A 189 -17.49 15.79 8.60
C ALA A 189 -16.01 15.42 8.32
N SER A 190 -15.27 16.27 7.61
CA SER A 190 -13.82 16.11 7.55
C SER A 190 -13.21 16.43 8.91
N LEU A 191 -12.45 15.49 9.49
CA LEU A 191 -11.67 15.70 10.72
C LEU A 191 -10.56 16.74 10.53
N TYR A 192 -10.27 17.12 9.29
CA TYR A 192 -9.27 18.13 8.97
C TYR A 192 -9.94 19.50 8.79
N LYS A 193 -9.45 20.51 9.52
CA LYS A 193 -9.86 21.91 9.32
C LYS A 193 -9.61 22.30 7.86
N LYS A 194 -10.57 22.94 7.21
CA LYS A 194 -10.33 23.60 5.92
C LYS A 194 -9.26 24.66 6.15
N GLY A 195 -8.04 24.44 5.66
CA GLY A 195 -7.02 25.45 5.62
C GLY A 195 -7.59 26.66 4.88
N ARG A 196 -7.47 27.87 5.44
CA ARG A 196 -7.71 29.11 4.69
C ARG A 196 -6.77 29.03 3.47
N SER A 197 -7.33 28.98 2.28
CA SER A 197 -6.58 29.20 1.04
C SER A 197 -6.15 30.69 1.00
N GLY A 198 -5.09 30.99 1.72
CA GLY A 198 -4.47 32.32 1.74
C GLY A 198 -3.39 32.42 0.68
N PHE A 199 -3.74 32.21 -0.58
CA PHE A 199 -2.99 32.73 -1.72
C PHE A 199 -4.03 33.28 -2.70
N SER A 200 -4.54 34.48 -2.40
CA SER A 200 -5.03 35.37 -3.44
C SER A 200 -3.82 35.77 -4.29
N ARG A 201 -3.83 35.40 -5.55
CA ARG A 201 -2.93 35.96 -6.55
C ARG A 201 -3.39 37.41 -6.76
N GLU A 202 -2.60 38.38 -6.32
CA GLU A 202 -2.56 39.69 -6.91
C GLU A 202 -1.72 39.65 -8.20
#